data_8da93a0cf3c3c3fd627a248b8e2a6c1c
#
_entry.id   8da93a0cf3c3c3fd627a248b8e2a6c1c
#
_cell.length_a   1.000
_cell.length_b   1.000
_cell.length_c   1.000
_cell.angle_alpha   90.00
_cell.angle_beta   90.00
_cell.angle_gamma   90.00
#
_symmetry.space_group_name_H-M   'P 1'
#
loop_
_entity.id
_entity.type
_entity.pdbx_description
1 polymer ?
#
loop_
_entity_poly.entity_id
_entity_poly.type
_entity_poly.pdbx_seq_one_letter_code
_entity_poly.pdbx_strand_id
1 'polypeptide(L)'
;MQTLTPFVALALLAGAAPVRAASHTLPIGTVLPVTFETTVSSVTSRPEEKVLARLRQPVRVGGATLPEGSELRGHVISVRRSGKVKGRAYVSLAFTQLTANGKTYALAARRISLLAPETHGKDAKIIGGGAGAGALVGAIADGKSGAAKGALVGGAAGTGAVLATRGKEVSIPAGSRWRVRLVRPLVVD
;
A
#
# COMPACT_ATOMS: atom_id res chain seq x y z
N MET A 1 3.12 91.70 -3.11
CA MET A 1 4.08 90.80 -2.52
C MET A 1 3.27 89.61 -1.96
N GLN A 2 3.18 88.51 -2.70
CA GLN A 2 2.41 87.29 -2.33
C GLN A 2 3.44 86.20 -1.93
N THR A 3 3.40 85.81 -0.69
CA THR A 3 4.22 84.69 -0.18
C THR A 3 3.50 83.36 -0.38
N LEU A 4 4.03 82.55 -1.28
CA LEU A 4 3.63 81.18 -1.45
C LEU A 4 4.19 80.30 -0.33
N THR A 5 3.32 79.64 0.43
CA THR A 5 3.67 78.54 1.36
C THR A 5 3.60 77.23 0.66
N PRO A 6 4.63 76.39 0.68
CA PRO A 6 4.55 75.05 0.10
C PRO A 6 3.86 74.04 1.07
N PHE A 7 2.79 73.38 0.59
CA PHE A 7 2.14 72.28 1.25
C PHE A 7 3.03 71.05 1.15
N VAL A 8 3.58 70.57 2.24
CA VAL A 8 4.29 69.29 2.32
C VAL A 8 3.24 68.18 2.53
N ALA A 9 2.97 67.44 1.47
CA ALA A 9 2.15 66.26 1.54
C ALA A 9 2.96 65.10 2.14
N LEU A 10 2.70 64.77 3.42
CA LEU A 10 3.25 63.61 4.10
C LEU A 10 2.51 62.35 3.63
N ALA A 11 3.11 61.56 2.71
CA ALA A 11 2.60 60.30 2.27
C ALA A 11 2.81 59.23 3.38
N LEU A 12 1.72 58.82 4.06
CA LEU A 12 1.74 57.65 4.93
C LEU A 12 1.87 56.40 4.07
N LEU A 13 3.07 55.83 3.98
CA LEU A 13 3.26 54.42 3.54
C LEU A 13 2.72 53.51 4.65
N ALA A 14 1.47 53.04 4.52
CA ALA A 14 0.94 51.95 5.31
C ALA A 14 1.70 50.66 4.93
N GLY A 15 2.70 50.31 5.71
CA GLY A 15 3.41 49.04 5.58
C GLY A 15 2.44 47.88 5.87
N ALA A 16 2.02 47.19 4.83
CA ALA A 16 1.31 45.92 4.98
C ALA A 16 2.25 44.92 5.63
N ALA A 17 2.08 44.65 6.92
CA ALA A 17 2.79 43.61 7.62
C ALA A 17 2.42 42.25 6.95
N PRO A 18 3.39 41.38 6.63
CA PRO A 18 3.08 40.08 6.06
C PRO A 18 2.26 39.27 7.07
N VAL A 19 1.05 38.93 6.69
CA VAL A 19 0.21 37.99 7.46
C VAL A 19 0.94 36.63 7.43
N ARG A 20 1.61 36.32 8.52
CA ARG A 20 2.23 35.02 8.70
C ARG A 20 1.11 34.01 8.86
N ALA A 21 0.93 33.15 7.86
CA ALA A 21 0.02 32.03 7.98
C ALA A 21 0.46 31.19 9.21
N ALA A 22 -0.46 30.93 10.12
CA ALA A 22 -0.19 30.13 11.30
C ALA A 22 0.10 28.70 10.85
N SER A 23 1.34 28.24 11.03
CA SER A 23 1.69 26.85 10.74
C SER A 23 1.17 25.94 11.86
N HIS A 24 0.43 24.92 11.49
CA HIS A 24 -0.11 23.93 12.41
C HIS A 24 0.59 22.60 12.19
N THR A 25 0.82 21.85 13.27
CA THR A 25 1.56 20.59 13.19
C THR A 25 0.67 19.41 13.54
N LEU A 26 0.56 18.45 12.61
CA LEU A 26 -0.01 17.15 12.92
C LEU A 26 1.08 16.28 13.57
N PRO A 27 0.86 15.75 14.79
CA PRO A 27 1.86 14.99 15.53
C PRO A 27 2.11 13.60 14.91
N ILE A 28 3.23 13.00 15.30
CA ILE A 28 3.53 11.59 15.00
C ILE A 28 2.37 10.71 15.49
N GLY A 29 2.07 9.67 14.73
CA GLY A 29 0.99 8.73 15.06
C GLY A 29 -0.38 9.16 14.54
N THR A 30 -0.54 10.40 14.02
CA THR A 30 -1.78 10.82 13.36
C THR A 30 -2.17 9.82 12.28
N VAL A 31 -3.43 9.44 12.28
CA VAL A 31 -3.99 8.47 11.33
C VAL A 31 -4.76 9.21 10.25
N LEU A 32 -4.37 8.97 9.01
CA LEU A 32 -5.02 9.51 7.82
C LEU A 32 -5.89 8.40 7.20
N PRO A 33 -7.23 8.49 7.27
CA PRO A 33 -8.13 7.54 6.62
C PRO A 33 -8.20 7.85 5.13
N VAL A 34 -7.72 6.92 4.30
CA VAL A 34 -7.60 7.10 2.85
C VAL A 34 -8.35 6.05 2.06
N THR A 35 -8.68 6.40 0.82
CA THR A 35 -9.14 5.48 -0.22
C THR A 35 -8.09 5.46 -1.33
N PHE A 36 -7.65 4.28 -1.73
CA PHE A 36 -6.72 4.13 -2.85
C PHE A 36 -7.41 4.44 -4.17
N GLU A 37 -6.76 5.19 -5.03
CA GLU A 37 -7.21 5.44 -6.41
C GLU A 37 -6.48 4.55 -7.42
N THR A 38 -5.28 4.11 -7.07
CA THR A 38 -4.46 3.22 -7.89
C THR A 38 -4.54 1.80 -7.36
N THR A 39 -4.75 0.83 -8.26
CA THR A 39 -4.60 -0.59 -7.93
C THR A 39 -3.12 -0.95 -7.81
N VAL A 40 -2.72 -1.56 -6.70
CA VAL A 40 -1.36 -2.06 -6.49
C VAL A 40 -1.41 -3.58 -6.36
N SER A 41 -0.64 -4.30 -7.16
CA SER A 41 -0.66 -5.76 -7.22
C SER A 41 0.73 -6.34 -7.34
N SER A 42 0.96 -7.49 -6.70
CA SER A 42 2.21 -8.25 -6.87
C SER A 42 2.39 -8.80 -8.29
N VAL A 43 1.33 -8.84 -9.11
CA VAL A 43 1.37 -9.35 -10.48
C VAL A 43 1.70 -8.26 -11.50
N THR A 44 1.10 -7.09 -11.36
CA THR A 44 1.14 -6.04 -12.38
C THR A 44 2.04 -4.86 -12.01
N SER A 45 2.13 -4.53 -10.71
CA SER A 45 2.91 -3.37 -10.26
C SER A 45 4.41 -3.59 -10.35
N ARG A 46 5.13 -2.46 -10.46
CA ARG A 46 6.60 -2.42 -10.56
C ARG A 46 7.16 -1.52 -9.46
N PRO A 47 8.43 -1.69 -9.05
CA PRO A 47 9.12 -0.70 -8.22
C PRO A 47 9.04 0.69 -8.86
N GLU A 48 8.97 1.74 -8.03
CA GLU A 48 8.82 3.15 -8.40
C GLU A 48 7.49 3.52 -9.10
N GLU A 49 6.56 2.58 -9.27
CA GLU A 49 5.23 2.88 -9.78
C GLU A 49 4.49 3.84 -8.84
N LYS A 50 3.90 4.89 -9.40
CA LYS A 50 3.16 5.91 -8.64
C LYS A 50 1.89 5.32 -8.03
N VAL A 51 1.64 5.66 -6.77
CA VAL A 51 0.45 5.26 -6.02
C VAL A 51 -0.27 6.52 -5.54
N LEU A 52 -1.56 6.59 -5.82
CA LEU A 52 -2.44 7.68 -5.42
C LEU A 52 -3.48 7.18 -4.43
N ALA A 53 -3.74 8.00 -3.42
CA ALA A 53 -4.85 7.81 -2.50
C ALA A 53 -5.42 9.16 -2.09
N ARG A 54 -6.71 9.21 -1.72
CA ARG A 54 -7.38 10.41 -1.23
C ARG A 54 -7.83 10.26 0.20
N LEU A 55 -7.73 11.37 0.93
CA LEU A 55 -8.27 11.47 2.27
C LEU A 55 -9.80 11.35 2.20
N ARG A 56 -10.37 10.43 2.96
CA ARG A 56 -11.78 10.04 2.91
C ARG A 56 -12.68 10.88 3.82
N GLN A 57 -12.10 11.54 4.77
CA GLN A 57 -12.76 12.44 5.73
C GLN A 57 -11.77 13.46 6.25
N PRO A 58 -12.22 14.65 6.68
CA PRO A 58 -11.30 15.66 7.17
C PRO A 58 -10.59 15.19 8.45
N VAL A 59 -9.31 15.53 8.59
CA VAL A 59 -8.50 15.24 9.78
C VAL A 59 -8.16 16.56 10.46
N ARG A 60 -8.59 16.70 11.73
CA ARG A 60 -8.35 17.89 12.55
C ARG A 60 -7.58 17.49 13.80
N VAL A 61 -6.36 18.00 13.91
CA VAL A 61 -5.48 17.73 15.05
C VAL A 61 -4.58 18.94 15.29
N GLY A 62 -4.48 19.40 16.53
CA GLY A 62 -3.55 20.48 16.91
C GLY A 62 -3.77 21.81 16.16
N GLY A 63 -5.02 22.14 15.82
CA GLY A 63 -5.35 23.32 15.03
C GLY A 63 -5.15 23.13 13.51
N ALA A 64 -4.44 22.10 13.07
CA ALA A 64 -4.31 21.75 11.67
C ALA A 64 -5.60 21.08 11.15
N THR A 65 -6.00 21.44 9.94
CA THR A 65 -7.14 20.79 9.25
C THR A 65 -6.71 20.35 7.87
N LEU A 66 -6.72 19.04 7.64
CA LEU A 66 -6.61 18.47 6.31
C LEU A 66 -8.03 18.23 5.79
N PRO A 67 -8.44 18.86 4.68
CA PRO A 67 -9.77 18.65 4.12
C PRO A 67 -9.92 17.25 3.53
N GLU A 68 -11.16 16.77 3.49
CA GLU A 68 -11.51 15.60 2.69
C GLU A 68 -11.07 15.80 1.23
N GLY A 69 -10.70 14.71 0.54
CA GLY A 69 -10.20 14.78 -0.83
C GLY A 69 -8.73 15.18 -0.96
N SER A 70 -8.02 15.54 0.15
CA SER A 70 -6.58 15.75 0.11
C SER A 70 -5.88 14.54 -0.52
N GLU A 71 -4.96 14.78 -1.46
CA GLU A 71 -4.32 13.73 -2.24
C GLU A 71 -3.01 13.29 -1.58
N LEU A 72 -2.85 11.99 -1.40
CA LEU A 72 -1.60 11.36 -0.97
C LEU A 72 -0.93 10.73 -2.18
N ARG A 73 0.32 11.10 -2.43
CA ARG A 73 1.17 10.52 -3.46
C ARG A 73 2.29 9.71 -2.84
N GLY A 74 2.52 8.54 -3.41
CA GLY A 74 3.55 7.62 -3.01
C GLY A 74 4.04 6.80 -4.18
N HIS A 75 4.83 5.78 -3.86
CA HIS A 75 5.35 4.85 -4.85
C HIS A 75 5.47 3.45 -4.25
N VAL A 76 5.50 2.47 -5.12
CA VAL A 76 5.81 1.08 -4.80
C VAL A 76 7.31 0.97 -4.52
N ILE A 77 7.70 0.52 -3.33
CA ILE A 77 9.10 0.35 -2.94
C ILE A 77 9.63 -0.96 -3.48
N SER A 78 8.88 -2.03 -3.28
CA SER A 78 9.27 -3.36 -3.76
C SER A 78 8.05 -4.23 -4.01
N VAL A 79 8.19 -5.11 -4.98
CA VAL A 79 7.18 -6.06 -5.36
C VAL A 79 7.84 -7.40 -5.66
N ARG A 80 7.18 -8.48 -5.28
CA ARG A 80 7.59 -9.84 -5.61
C ARG A 80 6.37 -10.70 -5.86
N ARG A 81 6.36 -11.37 -7.00
CA ARG A 81 5.33 -12.35 -7.35
C ARG A 81 5.49 -13.62 -6.51
N SER A 82 4.41 -14.35 -6.37
CA SER A 82 4.44 -15.69 -5.80
C SER A 82 5.25 -16.62 -6.69
N GLY A 83 6.11 -17.42 -6.07
CA GLY A 83 6.80 -18.53 -6.74
C GLY A 83 5.89 -19.75 -6.93
N LYS A 84 6.28 -20.67 -7.82
CA LYS A 84 5.56 -21.92 -8.02
C LYS A 84 5.71 -22.88 -6.83
N VAL A 85 6.90 -22.96 -6.26
CA VAL A 85 7.25 -23.88 -5.16
C VAL A 85 7.60 -23.14 -3.89
N LYS A 86 8.37 -22.08 -4.01
CA LYS A 86 8.85 -21.24 -2.88
C LYS A 86 8.68 -19.78 -3.22
N GLY A 87 8.45 -18.97 -2.19
CA GLY A 87 8.35 -17.52 -2.30
C GLY A 87 6.90 -17.04 -2.24
N ARG A 88 6.64 -16.21 -1.25
CA ARG A 88 5.32 -15.57 -1.05
C ARG A 88 5.27 -14.27 -1.84
N ALA A 89 4.13 -13.97 -2.42
CA ALA A 89 3.91 -12.65 -3.01
C ALA A 89 4.03 -11.57 -1.94
N TYR A 90 4.63 -10.47 -2.32
CA TYR A 90 4.90 -9.34 -1.43
C TYR A 90 4.79 -8.03 -2.20
N VAL A 91 4.17 -7.04 -1.56
CA VAL A 91 4.12 -5.66 -2.04
C VAL A 91 4.42 -4.73 -0.87
N SER A 92 5.28 -3.76 -1.09
CA SER A 92 5.55 -2.67 -0.15
C SER A 92 5.46 -1.34 -0.85
N LEU A 93 4.80 -0.37 -0.22
CA LEU A 93 4.66 0.99 -0.73
C LEU A 93 4.79 2.02 0.39
N ALA A 94 5.12 3.25 0.03
CA ALA A 94 5.13 4.39 0.95
C ALA A 94 4.51 5.62 0.30
N PHE A 95 3.82 6.42 1.12
CA PHE A 95 3.38 7.75 0.75
C PHE A 95 4.42 8.77 1.19
N THR A 96 4.81 9.67 0.29
CA THR A 96 5.89 10.65 0.49
C THR A 96 5.42 12.10 0.34
N GLN A 97 4.24 12.33 -0.22
CA GLN A 97 3.68 13.65 -0.42
C GLN A 97 2.20 13.69 -0.06
N LEU A 98 1.76 14.82 0.44
CA LEU A 98 0.37 15.16 0.70
C LEU A 98 0.07 16.50 0.04
N THR A 99 -0.96 16.56 -0.79
CA THR A 99 -1.47 17.81 -1.36
C THR A 99 -2.80 18.15 -0.71
N ALA A 100 -2.87 19.30 -0.07
CA ALA A 100 -4.07 19.82 0.59
C ALA A 100 -4.16 21.33 0.34
N ASN A 101 -5.35 21.86 0.08
CA ASN A 101 -5.59 23.29 -0.17
C ASN A 101 -4.67 23.88 -1.25
N GLY A 102 -4.34 23.12 -2.28
CA GLY A 102 -3.44 23.54 -3.37
C GLY A 102 -1.95 23.55 -3.00
N LYS A 103 -1.58 23.24 -1.76
CA LYS A 103 -0.19 23.16 -1.29
C LYS A 103 0.26 21.70 -1.17
N THR A 104 1.53 21.43 -1.48
CA THR A 104 2.14 20.11 -1.36
C THR A 104 3.13 20.08 -0.22
N TYR A 105 2.97 19.10 0.66
CA TYR A 105 3.77 18.88 1.85
C TYR A 105 4.52 17.58 1.76
N ALA A 106 5.76 17.54 2.27
CA ALA A 106 6.50 16.29 2.41
C ALA A 106 5.86 15.43 3.51
N LEU A 107 5.48 14.22 3.15
CA LEU A 107 4.81 13.28 4.04
C LEU A 107 5.76 12.14 4.43
N ALA A 108 5.90 11.88 5.71
CA ALA A 108 6.56 10.69 6.21
C ALA A 108 5.53 9.78 6.87
N ALA A 109 5.09 8.78 6.14
CA ALA A 109 4.10 7.82 6.59
C ALA A 109 4.71 6.42 6.80
N ARG A 110 4.07 5.62 7.65
CA ARG A 110 4.44 4.21 7.84
C ARG A 110 4.26 3.46 6.52
N ARG A 111 5.26 2.66 6.15
CA ARG A 111 5.17 1.78 4.99
C ARG A 111 4.01 0.81 5.12
N ILE A 112 3.30 0.61 4.03
CA ILE A 112 2.29 -0.42 3.88
C ILE A 112 2.95 -1.62 3.23
N SER A 113 2.93 -2.77 3.91
CA SER A 113 3.52 -4.00 3.41
C SER A 113 2.51 -5.13 3.48
N LEU A 114 2.26 -5.78 2.36
CA LEU A 114 1.40 -6.94 2.25
C LEU A 114 2.23 -8.16 1.88
N LEU A 115 1.99 -9.24 2.59
CA LEU A 115 2.61 -10.53 2.35
C LEU A 115 1.49 -11.57 2.17
N ALA A 116 1.57 -12.36 1.10
CA ALA A 116 0.60 -13.41 0.86
C ALA A 116 0.63 -14.46 1.98
N PRO A 117 -0.52 -15.06 2.34
CA PRO A 117 -0.54 -16.17 3.27
C PRO A 117 0.24 -17.37 2.71
N GLU A 118 0.76 -18.19 3.61
CA GLU A 118 1.45 -19.42 3.23
C GLU A 118 0.51 -20.45 2.60
N THR A 119 1.01 -21.16 1.60
CA THR A 119 0.24 -22.20 0.89
C THR A 119 0.70 -23.62 1.23
N HIS A 120 1.79 -23.78 1.99
CA HIS A 120 2.39 -25.07 2.32
C HIS A 120 1.40 -26.12 2.84
N GLY A 121 0.41 -25.73 3.63
CA GLY A 121 -0.59 -26.67 4.12
C GLY A 121 -1.53 -27.22 3.03
N LYS A 122 -1.73 -26.47 1.92
CA LYS A 122 -2.51 -26.94 0.77
C LYS A 122 -1.68 -27.85 -0.11
N ASP A 123 -0.41 -27.51 -0.32
CA ASP A 123 0.50 -28.29 -1.13
C ASP A 123 0.72 -29.68 -0.52
N ALA A 124 0.92 -29.75 0.81
CA ALA A 124 1.01 -31.01 1.54
C ALA A 124 -0.27 -31.87 1.43
N LYS A 125 -1.46 -31.23 1.47
CA LYS A 125 -2.74 -31.92 1.30
C LYS A 125 -2.92 -32.44 -0.12
N ILE A 126 -2.51 -31.70 -1.14
CA ILE A 126 -2.61 -32.11 -2.55
C ILE A 126 -1.67 -33.30 -2.81
N ILE A 127 -0.40 -33.21 -2.38
CA ILE A 127 0.59 -34.27 -2.57
C ILE A 127 0.19 -35.51 -1.76
N GLY A 128 -0.13 -35.35 -0.48
CA GLY A 128 -0.52 -36.47 0.41
C GLY A 128 -1.84 -37.10 -0.01
N GLY A 129 -2.83 -36.32 -0.44
CA GLY A 129 -4.10 -36.81 -0.95
C GLY A 129 -3.94 -37.57 -2.26
N GLY A 130 -3.10 -37.08 -3.18
CA GLY A 130 -2.80 -37.78 -4.44
C GLY A 130 -2.11 -39.11 -4.22
N ALA A 131 -1.10 -39.18 -3.35
CA ALA A 131 -0.41 -40.41 -2.99
C ALA A 131 -1.34 -41.40 -2.29
N GLY A 132 -2.17 -40.98 -1.35
CA GLY A 132 -3.13 -41.80 -0.64
C GLY A 132 -4.21 -42.38 -1.56
N ALA A 133 -4.81 -41.54 -2.41
CA ALA A 133 -5.82 -42.01 -3.37
C ALA A 133 -5.21 -42.98 -4.39
N GLY A 134 -4.02 -42.69 -4.93
CA GLY A 134 -3.31 -43.57 -5.84
C GLY A 134 -2.95 -44.90 -5.20
N ALA A 135 -2.53 -44.93 -3.94
CA ALA A 135 -2.25 -46.16 -3.19
C ALA A 135 -3.48 -47.05 -3.03
N LEU A 136 -4.63 -46.45 -2.72
CA LEU A 136 -5.89 -47.20 -2.58
C LEU A 136 -6.32 -47.84 -3.90
N VAL A 137 -6.30 -47.08 -4.99
CA VAL A 137 -6.64 -47.61 -6.34
C VAL A 137 -5.65 -48.66 -6.75
N GLY A 138 -4.36 -48.49 -6.54
CA GLY A 138 -3.32 -49.47 -6.84
C GLY A 138 -3.43 -50.73 -6.01
N ALA A 139 -3.80 -50.64 -4.72
CA ALA A 139 -4.01 -51.77 -3.85
C ALA A 139 -5.16 -52.71 -4.32
N ILE A 140 -6.22 -52.11 -4.84
CA ILE A 140 -7.36 -52.87 -5.40
C ILE A 140 -6.93 -53.62 -6.66
N ALA A 141 -6.05 -53.05 -7.48
CA ALA A 141 -5.63 -53.62 -8.76
C ALA A 141 -4.56 -54.72 -8.61
N ASP A 142 -3.55 -54.54 -7.75
CA ASP A 142 -2.36 -55.43 -7.68
C ASP A 142 -1.80 -55.53 -6.24
N GLY A 143 -2.66 -55.47 -5.25
CA GLY A 143 -2.30 -55.68 -3.84
C GLY A 143 -1.22 -54.72 -3.34
N LYS A 144 -0.27 -55.24 -2.53
CA LYS A 144 0.80 -54.43 -1.94
C LYS A 144 1.71 -53.74 -2.97
N SER A 145 2.01 -54.40 -4.07
CA SER A 145 2.86 -53.89 -5.14
C SER A 145 2.15 -52.79 -5.93
N GLY A 146 0.84 -52.99 -6.18
CA GLY A 146 -0.01 -51.98 -6.81
C GLY A 146 -0.19 -50.75 -5.93
N ALA A 147 -0.31 -50.90 -4.60
CA ALA A 147 -0.37 -49.78 -3.67
C ALA A 147 0.88 -48.88 -3.73
N ALA A 148 2.07 -49.49 -3.78
CA ALA A 148 3.32 -48.75 -3.89
C ALA A 148 3.43 -48.01 -5.22
N LYS A 149 3.12 -48.69 -6.34
CA LYS A 149 3.10 -48.04 -7.68
C LYS A 149 2.08 -46.93 -7.77
N GLY A 150 0.84 -47.15 -7.26
CA GLY A 150 -0.22 -46.17 -7.24
C GLY A 150 0.09 -44.95 -6.38
N ALA A 151 0.77 -45.14 -5.23
CA ALA A 151 1.23 -44.03 -4.39
C ALA A 151 2.28 -43.17 -5.10
N LEU A 152 3.22 -43.80 -5.82
CA LEU A 152 4.24 -43.07 -6.61
C LEU A 152 3.61 -42.27 -7.74
N VAL A 153 2.70 -42.84 -8.50
CA VAL A 153 2.02 -42.16 -9.60
C VAL A 153 1.11 -41.06 -9.09
N GLY A 154 0.30 -41.31 -8.06
CA GLY A 154 -0.59 -40.32 -7.45
C GLY A 154 0.17 -39.21 -6.75
N GLY A 155 1.30 -39.52 -6.09
CA GLY A 155 2.19 -38.52 -5.51
C GLY A 155 2.88 -37.66 -6.56
N ALA A 156 3.34 -38.25 -7.67
CA ALA A 156 3.92 -37.52 -8.79
C ALA A 156 2.90 -36.61 -9.46
N ALA A 157 1.66 -37.03 -9.66
CA ALA A 157 0.58 -36.22 -10.20
C ALA A 157 0.21 -35.08 -9.26
N GLY A 158 0.12 -35.33 -7.95
CA GLY A 158 -0.09 -34.29 -6.92
C GLY A 158 1.03 -33.27 -6.89
N THR A 159 2.29 -33.69 -6.99
CA THR A 159 3.45 -32.80 -7.08
C THR A 159 3.42 -31.98 -8.36
N GLY A 160 3.08 -32.60 -9.49
CA GLY A 160 2.91 -31.88 -10.76
C GLY A 160 1.85 -30.79 -10.69
N ALA A 161 0.72 -31.05 -10.03
CA ALA A 161 -0.33 -30.05 -9.82
C ALA A 161 0.17 -28.87 -8.95
N VAL A 162 0.94 -29.14 -7.89
CA VAL A 162 1.55 -28.09 -7.05
C VAL A 162 2.55 -27.25 -7.85
N LEU A 163 3.41 -27.89 -8.66
CA LEU A 163 4.38 -27.19 -9.50
C LEU A 163 3.72 -26.35 -10.61
N ALA A 164 2.54 -26.75 -11.07
CA ALA A 164 1.77 -26.02 -12.09
C ALA A 164 1.05 -24.81 -11.51
N THR A 165 0.71 -24.81 -10.21
CA THR A 165 -0.01 -23.72 -9.56
C THR A 165 0.96 -22.69 -8.96
N ARG A 166 0.68 -21.40 -9.16
CA ARG A 166 1.36 -20.34 -8.44
C ARG A 166 0.71 -20.16 -7.07
N GLY A 167 1.51 -19.75 -6.09
CA GLY A 167 1.00 -19.36 -4.78
C GLY A 167 0.06 -18.14 -4.86
N LYS A 168 -0.53 -17.80 -3.72
CA LYS A 168 -1.45 -16.65 -3.65
C LYS A 168 -0.73 -15.33 -3.93
N GLU A 169 -1.34 -14.50 -4.76
CA GLU A 169 -0.91 -13.14 -5.03
C GLU A 169 -1.56 -12.17 -4.04
N VAL A 170 -1.00 -10.95 -3.91
CA VAL A 170 -1.57 -9.87 -3.11
C VAL A 170 -1.88 -8.66 -3.97
N SER A 171 -2.99 -8.01 -3.64
CA SER A 171 -3.46 -6.81 -4.34
C SER A 171 -4.17 -5.88 -3.37
N ILE A 172 -4.03 -4.58 -3.62
CA ILE A 172 -4.83 -3.50 -3.06
C ILE A 172 -5.60 -2.89 -4.23
N PRO A 173 -6.88 -3.23 -4.44
CA PRO A 173 -7.67 -2.65 -5.50
C PRO A 173 -7.90 -1.15 -5.27
N ALA A 174 -8.08 -0.38 -6.35
CA ALA A 174 -8.64 0.96 -6.27
C ALA A 174 -9.99 0.93 -5.53
N GLY A 175 -10.31 1.98 -4.78
CA GLY A 175 -11.47 2.02 -3.89
C GLY A 175 -11.23 1.38 -2.51
N SER A 176 -10.12 0.69 -2.29
CA SER A 176 -9.80 0.10 -0.98
C SER A 176 -9.58 1.17 0.08
N ARG A 177 -10.16 0.94 1.27
CA ARG A 177 -10.06 1.84 2.42
C ARG A 177 -8.92 1.44 3.33
N TRP A 178 -8.02 2.39 3.63
CA TRP A 178 -6.85 2.15 4.47
C TRP A 178 -6.65 3.25 5.50
N ARG A 179 -5.79 2.98 6.48
CA ARG A 179 -5.35 3.93 7.49
C ARG A 179 -3.84 4.10 7.37
N VAL A 180 -3.42 5.28 6.95
CA VAL A 180 -2.01 5.66 6.83
C VAL A 180 -1.61 6.40 8.10
N ARG A 181 -0.55 5.97 8.79
CA ARG A 181 -0.09 6.57 10.04
C ARG A 181 1.18 7.37 9.80
N LEU A 182 1.24 8.59 10.31
CA LEU A 182 2.42 9.43 10.28
C LEU A 182 3.53 8.85 11.19
N VAL A 183 4.77 8.88 10.69
CA VAL A 183 5.98 8.52 11.45
C VAL A 183 6.87 9.72 11.76
N ARG A 184 6.56 10.88 11.20
CA ARG A 184 7.12 12.20 11.53
C ARG A 184 6.01 13.23 11.63
N PRO A 185 6.23 14.33 12.35
CA PRO A 185 5.27 15.44 12.36
C PRO A 185 5.10 16.01 10.94
N LEU A 186 3.90 16.44 10.62
CA LEU A 186 3.58 17.12 9.37
C LEU A 186 3.15 18.55 9.67
N VAL A 187 3.93 19.51 9.20
CA VAL A 187 3.61 20.93 9.31
C VAL A 187 2.77 21.33 8.10
N VAL A 188 1.62 21.95 8.36
CA VAL A 188 0.70 22.47 7.34
C VAL A 188 0.33 23.90 7.69
N ASP A 189 0.11 24.75 6.68
CA ASP A 189 -0.24 26.17 6.76
C ASP A 189 -1.44 26.51 5.88
#